data_91c38bdd9cec609415a98e02616cf2be
#
_entry.id   91c38bdd9cec609415a98e02616cf2be
#
_cell.length_a   1.000
_cell.length_b   1.000
_cell.length_c   1.000
_cell.angle_alpha   90.00
_cell.angle_beta   90.00
_cell.angle_gamma   90.00
#
_symmetry.space_group_name_H-M   'P 1'
#
loop_
_entity.id
_entity.type
_entity.pdbx_description
1 polymer ?
#
loop_
_entity_poly.entity_id
_entity_poly.type
_entity_poly.pdbx_seq_one_letter_code
_entity_poly.pdbx_strand_id
1 'polypeptide(L)'
;MLDILTSATKGKYRTLPAHGPLMELVQGRYGISGDGQTALIEMAAVSGLPLVPEDKRNPMLTTTYGTGELILDALEQGCRHFIVGIGGSATNDAGLGMLQALGFRFLDKRGNLLGIGGRIMSQVASIDTSAVHPALKEARFTIACDVRNPFCGSDGAAYVFASQKGADTKMVKELDTGMQALSRVILSTTGKDISDIPGAGAAGGMGGGFLAFLNAELKPGIRLMLDVLDFGKRITGADLIFTGEGRADRQTVMGKVPSGILEEAR
;
A
#
# COMPACT_ATOMS: atom_id res chain seq x y z
N MET A 1 -7.04 -10.13 -6.33
CA MET A 1 -7.71 -9.78 -5.06
C MET A 1 -9.00 -8.99 -5.32
N LEU A 2 -8.93 -7.88 -6.00
CA LEU A 2 -10.07 -6.99 -6.26
C LEU A 2 -11.30 -7.72 -6.81
N ASP A 3 -11.18 -8.44 -7.93
CA ASP A 3 -12.32 -9.08 -8.59
C ASP A 3 -12.97 -10.17 -7.71
N ILE A 4 -12.15 -10.94 -6.99
CA ILE A 4 -12.63 -12.01 -6.10
C ILE A 4 -13.43 -11.40 -4.94
N LEU A 5 -12.87 -10.40 -4.25
CA LEU A 5 -13.52 -9.80 -3.09
C LEU A 5 -14.78 -9.01 -3.50
N THR A 6 -14.72 -8.27 -4.61
CA THR A 6 -15.89 -7.53 -5.12
C THR A 6 -17.03 -8.51 -5.45
N SER A 7 -16.73 -9.62 -6.14
CA SER A 7 -17.73 -10.64 -6.45
C SER A 7 -18.28 -11.32 -5.19
N ALA A 8 -17.40 -11.73 -4.29
CA ALA A 8 -17.77 -12.45 -3.07
C ALA A 8 -18.66 -11.62 -2.14
N THR A 9 -18.45 -10.32 -2.09
CA THR A 9 -19.26 -9.37 -1.30
C THR A 9 -20.49 -8.85 -2.05
N LYS A 10 -20.76 -9.36 -3.26
CA LYS A 10 -21.82 -8.85 -4.16
C LYS A 10 -21.69 -7.34 -4.39
N GLY A 11 -20.45 -6.88 -4.46
CA GLY A 11 -20.10 -5.48 -4.61
C GLY A 11 -20.20 -4.99 -6.04
N LYS A 12 -19.85 -3.73 -6.23
CA LYS A 12 -19.81 -3.05 -7.52
C LYS A 12 -18.44 -2.42 -7.75
N TYR A 13 -18.08 -2.25 -9.02
CA TYR A 13 -16.88 -1.52 -9.41
C TYR A 13 -17.18 -0.03 -9.58
N ARG A 14 -16.17 0.75 -9.26
CA ARG A 14 -16.13 2.17 -9.58
C ARG A 14 -14.86 2.46 -10.38
N THR A 15 -15.02 3.27 -11.42
CA THR A 15 -13.91 3.68 -12.30
C THR A 15 -13.90 5.20 -12.37
N LEU A 16 -12.73 5.80 -12.24
CA LEU A 16 -12.53 7.24 -12.30
C LEU A 16 -11.16 7.58 -12.91
N PRO A 17 -11.01 8.77 -13.53
CA PRO A 17 -9.70 9.28 -13.87
C PRO A 17 -8.88 9.50 -12.59
N ALA A 18 -7.65 9.00 -12.56
CA ALA A 18 -6.71 9.20 -11.46
C ALA A 18 -5.29 9.36 -12.03
N HIS A 19 -4.38 9.88 -11.23
CA HIS A 19 -3.00 10.05 -11.67
C HIS A 19 -2.22 8.73 -11.58
N GLY A 20 -1.52 8.41 -12.66
CA GLY A 20 -0.54 7.32 -12.73
C GLY A 20 0.76 7.63 -11.98
N PRO A 21 1.72 6.68 -11.99
CA PRO A 21 2.98 6.84 -11.27
C PRO A 21 3.83 8.04 -11.72
N LEU A 22 3.68 8.50 -12.97
CA LEU A 22 4.39 9.65 -13.55
C LEU A 22 3.46 10.87 -13.70
N MET A 23 2.34 10.91 -12.98
CA MET A 23 1.32 11.97 -13.02
C MET A 23 0.55 12.10 -14.34
N GLU A 24 0.62 11.12 -15.21
CA GLU A 24 -0.30 10.97 -16.34
C GLU A 24 -1.70 10.55 -15.86
N LEU A 25 -2.76 10.93 -16.59
CA LEU A 25 -4.09 10.46 -16.27
C LEU A 25 -4.31 9.02 -16.78
N VAL A 26 -4.73 8.15 -15.87
CA VAL A 26 -5.09 6.76 -16.15
C VAL A 26 -6.50 6.47 -15.65
N GLN A 27 -7.11 5.39 -16.11
CA GLN A 27 -8.39 4.92 -15.59
C GLN A 27 -8.14 4.05 -14.34
N GLY A 28 -8.36 4.63 -13.17
CA GLY A 28 -8.33 3.92 -11.91
C GLY A 28 -9.62 3.16 -11.66
N ARG A 29 -9.52 1.93 -11.13
CA ARG A 29 -10.67 1.08 -10.78
C ARG A 29 -10.51 0.53 -9.37
N TYR A 30 -11.60 0.56 -8.60
CA TYR A 30 -11.69 -0.12 -7.31
C TYR A 30 -13.08 -0.72 -7.10
N GLY A 31 -13.23 -1.57 -6.07
CA GLY A 31 -14.50 -2.19 -5.71
C GLY A 31 -15.11 -1.53 -4.47
N ILE A 32 -16.43 -1.54 -4.39
CA ILE A 32 -17.18 -1.24 -3.17
C ILE A 32 -18.00 -2.49 -2.84
N SER A 33 -17.88 -2.99 -1.61
CA SER A 33 -18.66 -4.14 -1.12
C SER A 33 -20.17 -3.94 -1.24
N GLY A 34 -20.93 -5.03 -1.23
CA GLY A 34 -22.38 -4.97 -1.41
C GLY A 34 -23.13 -4.18 -0.34
N ASP A 35 -22.58 -4.06 0.87
CA ASP A 35 -23.10 -3.22 1.96
C ASP A 35 -22.71 -1.73 1.82
N GLY A 36 -21.87 -1.40 0.84
CA GLY A 36 -21.41 -0.03 0.58
C GLY A 36 -20.39 0.53 1.59
N GLN A 37 -19.92 -0.27 2.54
CA GLN A 37 -19.06 0.20 3.64
C GLN A 37 -17.56 0.00 3.39
N THR A 38 -17.20 -1.01 2.58
CA THR A 38 -15.80 -1.40 2.36
C THR A 38 -15.34 -1.08 0.95
N ALA A 39 -14.26 -0.32 0.83
CA ALA A 39 -13.54 -0.11 -0.42
C ALA A 39 -12.44 -1.17 -0.60
N LEU A 40 -12.37 -1.76 -1.79
CA LEU A 40 -11.44 -2.79 -2.19
C LEU A 40 -10.51 -2.20 -3.25
N ILE A 41 -9.25 -1.93 -2.90
CA ILE A 41 -8.30 -1.19 -3.75
C ILE A 41 -7.07 -2.04 -4.02
N GLU A 42 -6.62 -2.09 -5.26
CA GLU A 42 -5.29 -2.54 -5.63
C GLU A 42 -4.46 -1.33 -6.08
N MET A 43 -3.44 -0.97 -5.33
CA MET A 43 -2.61 0.19 -5.65
C MET A 43 -2.01 0.12 -7.05
N ALA A 44 -1.75 -1.09 -7.54
CA ALA A 44 -1.16 -1.31 -8.87
C ALA A 44 -2.07 -0.82 -10.02
N ALA A 45 -3.36 -0.59 -9.77
CA ALA A 45 -4.27 -0.03 -10.77
C ALA A 45 -3.89 1.40 -11.20
N VAL A 46 -3.25 2.16 -10.31
CA VAL A 46 -2.87 3.57 -10.54
C VAL A 46 -1.43 3.91 -10.12
N SER A 47 -0.75 3.02 -9.39
CA SER A 47 0.63 3.23 -8.93
C SER A 47 1.53 2.01 -9.21
N GLY A 48 1.09 1.16 -10.17
CA GLY A 48 1.73 -0.10 -10.48
C GLY A 48 2.87 -0.02 -11.49
N LEU A 49 3.83 -0.93 -11.37
CA LEU A 49 4.99 -1.02 -12.25
C LEU A 49 4.64 -1.22 -13.74
N PRO A 50 3.58 -1.97 -14.11
CA PRO A 50 3.19 -2.10 -15.52
C PRO A 50 2.74 -0.80 -16.19
N LEU A 51 2.37 0.23 -15.43
CA LEU A 51 1.99 1.54 -15.96
C LEU A 51 3.20 2.38 -16.37
N VAL A 52 4.42 1.98 -15.93
CA VAL A 52 5.63 2.74 -16.22
C VAL A 52 6.43 2.01 -17.30
N PRO A 53 6.60 2.61 -18.50
CA PRO A 53 7.49 2.09 -19.54
C PRO A 53 8.88 1.83 -18.97
N GLU A 54 9.53 0.77 -19.45
CA GLU A 54 10.78 0.29 -18.85
C GLU A 54 11.90 1.35 -18.88
N ASP A 55 11.98 2.11 -19.94
CA ASP A 55 12.91 3.22 -20.16
C ASP A 55 12.62 4.45 -19.29
N LYS A 56 11.42 4.53 -18.68
CA LYS A 56 11.00 5.63 -17.78
C LYS A 56 10.94 5.23 -16.31
N ARG A 57 11.31 3.99 -15.97
CA ARG A 57 11.32 3.54 -14.58
C ARG A 57 12.35 4.29 -13.76
N ASN A 58 11.88 5.06 -12.79
CA ASN A 58 12.71 5.82 -11.87
C ASN A 58 11.96 6.07 -10.56
N PRO A 59 12.24 5.32 -9.47
CA PRO A 59 11.51 5.45 -8.21
C PRO A 59 11.80 6.76 -7.45
N MET A 60 12.77 7.57 -7.90
CA MET A 60 12.96 8.92 -7.41
C MET A 60 11.83 9.87 -7.87
N LEU A 61 11.18 9.55 -8.99
CA LEU A 61 10.18 10.40 -9.65
C LEU A 61 8.76 9.87 -9.54
N THR A 62 8.59 8.56 -9.44
CA THR A 62 7.26 7.93 -9.38
C THR A 62 6.56 8.18 -8.05
N THR A 63 5.23 8.28 -8.09
CA THR A 63 4.39 8.65 -6.95
C THR A 63 3.21 7.72 -6.73
N THR A 64 2.75 7.63 -5.49
CA THR A 64 1.54 6.93 -5.07
C THR A 64 0.29 7.82 -5.07
N TYR A 65 0.36 9.03 -5.68
CA TYR A 65 -0.71 10.03 -5.61
C TYR A 65 -2.07 9.48 -6.03
N GLY A 66 -2.14 8.77 -7.15
CA GLY A 66 -3.39 8.16 -7.65
C GLY A 66 -4.01 7.15 -6.68
N THR A 67 -3.21 6.42 -5.91
CA THR A 67 -3.77 5.55 -4.86
C THR A 67 -4.52 6.37 -3.81
N GLY A 68 -4.01 7.54 -3.45
CA GLY A 68 -4.70 8.47 -2.56
C GLY A 68 -6.00 9.01 -3.16
N GLU A 69 -6.03 9.26 -4.48
CA GLU A 69 -7.25 9.70 -5.17
C GLU A 69 -8.35 8.61 -5.15
N LEU A 70 -7.98 7.32 -5.32
CA LEU A 70 -8.94 6.23 -5.18
C LEU A 70 -9.49 6.14 -3.75
N ILE A 71 -8.64 6.31 -2.75
CA ILE A 71 -9.06 6.33 -1.34
C ILE A 71 -9.98 7.52 -1.08
N LEU A 72 -9.64 8.70 -1.58
CA LEU A 72 -10.43 9.92 -1.43
C LEU A 72 -11.84 9.75 -2.03
N ASP A 73 -11.94 9.30 -3.28
CA ASP A 73 -13.22 9.02 -3.92
C ASP A 73 -14.05 8.01 -3.11
N ALA A 74 -13.43 6.94 -2.60
CA ALA A 74 -14.12 5.94 -1.78
C ALA A 74 -14.63 6.53 -0.44
N LEU A 75 -13.87 7.42 0.20
CA LEU A 75 -14.32 8.16 1.40
C LEU A 75 -15.56 9.01 1.08
N GLU A 76 -15.57 9.69 -0.08
CA GLU A 76 -16.69 10.49 -0.57
C GLU A 76 -17.92 9.63 -0.92
N GLN A 77 -17.70 8.37 -1.35
CA GLN A 77 -18.80 7.40 -1.53
C GLN A 77 -19.34 6.85 -0.19
N GLY A 78 -18.79 7.25 0.94
CA GLY A 78 -19.24 6.83 2.26
C GLY A 78 -18.50 5.62 2.83
N CYS A 79 -17.51 5.04 2.12
CA CYS A 79 -16.72 3.95 2.66
C CYS A 79 -15.90 4.40 3.87
N ARG A 80 -15.81 3.52 4.87
CA ARG A 80 -15.01 3.75 6.09
C ARG A 80 -14.07 2.58 6.40
N HIS A 81 -14.25 1.45 5.73
CA HIS A 81 -13.35 0.32 5.78
C HIS A 81 -12.62 0.21 4.44
N PHE A 82 -11.32 -0.02 4.48
CA PHE A 82 -10.48 -0.10 3.29
C PHE A 82 -9.65 -1.37 3.32
N ILE A 83 -9.74 -2.15 2.27
CA ILE A 83 -8.86 -3.29 2.01
C ILE A 83 -7.98 -2.90 0.85
N VAL A 84 -6.67 -2.76 1.10
CA VAL A 84 -5.73 -2.26 0.09
C VAL A 84 -4.64 -3.28 -0.17
N GLY A 85 -4.60 -3.78 -1.41
CA GLY A 85 -3.47 -4.57 -1.90
C GLY A 85 -2.34 -3.65 -2.37
N ILE A 86 -1.14 -3.83 -1.80
CA ILE A 86 0.01 -2.95 -2.09
C ILE A 86 1.09 -3.63 -2.94
N GLY A 87 0.82 -4.81 -3.50
CA GLY A 87 1.73 -5.50 -4.40
C GLY A 87 1.89 -4.81 -5.77
N GLY A 88 3.02 -5.04 -6.42
CA GLY A 88 3.28 -4.59 -7.79
C GLY A 88 3.58 -3.09 -7.97
N SER A 89 4.03 -2.38 -6.93
CA SER A 89 4.29 -0.94 -6.95
C SER A 89 5.42 -0.51 -7.90
N ALA A 90 5.26 0.64 -8.55
CA ALA A 90 6.31 1.34 -9.31
C ALA A 90 7.12 2.32 -8.44
N THR A 91 6.73 2.53 -7.20
CA THR A 91 7.08 3.68 -6.38
C THR A 91 8.01 3.34 -5.22
N ASN A 92 8.77 4.33 -4.74
CA ASN A 92 9.52 4.28 -3.49
C ASN A 92 9.44 5.67 -2.82
N ASP A 93 8.22 6.14 -2.60
CA ASP A 93 7.91 7.45 -2.03
C ASP A 93 7.33 7.36 -0.61
N ALA A 94 7.47 6.20 0.06
CA ALA A 94 6.93 5.95 1.41
C ALA A 94 5.41 6.23 1.55
N GLY A 95 4.67 6.23 0.43
CA GLY A 95 3.25 6.60 0.42
C GLY A 95 2.99 8.10 0.51
N LEU A 96 4.03 8.94 0.35
CA LEU A 96 3.86 10.39 0.48
C LEU A 96 2.87 10.95 -0.54
N GLY A 97 2.92 10.48 -1.79
CA GLY A 97 1.95 10.91 -2.81
C GLY A 97 0.51 10.57 -2.42
N MET A 98 0.26 9.35 -1.95
CA MET A 98 -1.05 8.93 -1.43
C MET A 98 -1.53 9.87 -0.31
N LEU A 99 -0.66 10.16 0.64
CA LEU A 99 -0.98 11.06 1.76
C LEU A 99 -1.24 12.49 1.28
N GLN A 100 -0.48 12.97 0.28
CA GLN A 100 -0.72 14.30 -0.33
C GLN A 100 -2.12 14.41 -0.95
N ALA A 101 -2.57 13.39 -1.68
CA ALA A 101 -3.92 13.36 -2.24
C ALA A 101 -5.00 13.36 -1.14
N LEU A 102 -4.69 12.84 0.05
CA LEU A 102 -5.56 12.83 1.22
C LEU A 102 -5.49 14.11 2.06
N GLY A 103 -4.68 15.11 1.63
CA GLY A 103 -4.59 16.43 2.27
C GLY A 103 -3.41 16.63 3.22
N PHE A 104 -2.52 15.65 3.36
CA PHE A 104 -1.26 15.87 4.09
C PHE A 104 -0.32 16.76 3.29
N ARG A 105 0.42 17.62 3.98
CA ARG A 105 1.39 18.53 3.35
C ARG A 105 2.78 18.27 3.93
N PHE A 106 3.73 18.01 3.06
CA PHE A 106 5.12 17.78 3.42
C PHE A 106 5.91 19.04 3.11
N LEU A 107 6.60 19.58 4.10
CA LEU A 107 7.28 20.89 4.01
C LEU A 107 8.78 20.74 4.20
N ASP A 108 9.54 21.56 3.46
CA ASP A 108 10.98 21.67 3.63
C ASP A 108 11.34 22.52 4.87
N LYS A 109 12.64 22.70 5.14
CA LYS A 109 13.15 23.49 6.28
C LYS A 109 12.77 24.98 6.21
N ARG A 110 12.32 25.48 5.06
CA ARG A 110 11.88 26.86 4.85
C ARG A 110 10.36 27.00 4.92
N GLY A 111 9.64 25.89 5.11
CA GLY A 111 8.18 25.85 5.12
C GLY A 111 7.54 25.81 3.73
N ASN A 112 8.31 25.56 2.66
CA ASN A 112 7.76 25.41 1.34
C ASN A 112 7.19 23.99 1.13
N LEU A 113 6.09 23.91 0.39
CA LEU A 113 5.51 22.62 -0.02
C LEU A 113 6.49 21.85 -0.91
N LEU A 114 6.68 20.58 -0.59
CA LEU A 114 7.45 19.66 -1.41
C LEU A 114 6.58 19.09 -2.54
N GLY A 115 7.21 18.75 -3.66
CA GLY A 115 6.57 18.08 -4.80
C GLY A 115 6.26 16.61 -4.50
N ILE A 116 6.49 15.74 -5.49
CA ILE A 116 6.18 14.31 -5.45
C ILE A 116 7.41 13.43 -5.71
N GLY A 117 7.24 12.13 -5.50
CA GLY A 117 8.24 11.10 -5.80
C GLY A 117 9.20 10.81 -4.65
N GLY A 118 9.98 9.73 -4.79
CA GLY A 118 10.89 9.29 -3.73
C GLY A 118 11.95 10.32 -3.34
N ARG A 119 12.37 11.16 -4.27
CA ARG A 119 13.40 12.20 -4.06
C ARG A 119 13.07 13.22 -2.98
N ILE A 120 11.79 13.41 -2.63
CA ILE A 120 11.41 14.41 -1.63
C ILE A 120 11.61 13.92 -0.20
N MET A 121 11.72 12.62 0.04
CA MET A 121 11.78 12.04 1.40
C MET A 121 12.90 12.65 2.26
N SER A 122 14.08 12.89 1.68
CA SER A 122 15.22 13.51 2.37
C SER A 122 15.04 15.00 2.68
N GLN A 123 14.05 15.64 2.07
CA GLN A 123 13.80 17.08 2.17
C GLN A 123 12.69 17.42 3.17
N VAL A 124 11.90 16.42 3.57
CA VAL A 124 10.81 16.60 4.54
C VAL A 124 11.38 17.05 5.88
N ALA A 125 10.98 18.22 6.32
CA ALA A 125 11.35 18.77 7.63
C ALA A 125 10.17 18.84 8.60
N SER A 126 8.94 18.99 8.08
CA SER A 126 7.72 18.97 8.88
C SER A 126 6.53 18.48 8.05
N ILE A 127 5.50 18.04 8.76
CA ILE A 127 4.28 17.47 8.19
C ILE A 127 3.09 18.24 8.74
N ASP A 128 2.35 18.90 7.84
CA ASP A 128 1.12 19.61 8.19
C ASP A 128 -0.09 18.73 7.87
N THR A 129 -0.93 18.53 8.87
CA THR A 129 -2.14 17.71 8.80
C THR A 129 -3.43 18.52 8.83
N SER A 130 -3.34 19.85 8.75
CA SER A 130 -4.49 20.75 8.91
C SER A 130 -5.56 20.60 7.80
N ALA A 131 -5.15 20.15 6.60
CA ALA A 131 -6.02 19.97 5.45
C ALA A 131 -6.40 18.49 5.18
N VAL A 132 -6.09 17.59 6.09
CA VAL A 132 -6.39 16.16 5.95
C VAL A 132 -7.89 15.92 5.93
N HIS A 133 -8.35 15.07 4.98
CA HIS A 133 -9.77 14.77 4.82
C HIS A 133 -10.37 14.23 6.14
N PRO A 134 -11.44 14.87 6.67
CA PRO A 134 -11.95 14.59 8.02
C PRO A 134 -12.44 13.17 8.22
N ALA A 135 -12.98 12.52 7.20
CA ALA A 135 -13.47 11.15 7.27
C ALA A 135 -12.35 10.10 7.52
N LEU A 136 -11.07 10.46 7.35
CA LEU A 136 -9.96 9.57 7.68
C LEU A 136 -9.88 9.24 9.18
N LYS A 137 -10.42 10.08 10.05
CA LYS A 137 -10.48 9.82 11.50
C LYS A 137 -11.32 8.58 11.85
N GLU A 138 -12.33 8.31 11.04
CA GLU A 138 -13.26 7.18 11.22
C GLU A 138 -12.88 5.97 10.37
N ALA A 139 -12.02 6.18 9.38
CA ALA A 139 -11.62 5.13 8.44
C ALA A 139 -10.66 4.13 9.08
N ARG A 140 -10.80 2.86 8.68
CA ARG A 140 -9.90 1.76 9.06
C ARG A 140 -9.34 1.12 7.81
N PHE A 141 -8.06 0.78 7.86
CA PHE A 141 -7.34 0.23 6.72
C PHE A 141 -6.75 -1.13 7.06
N THR A 142 -7.07 -2.14 6.26
CA THR A 142 -6.41 -3.46 6.30
C THR A 142 -5.60 -3.60 5.01
N ILE A 143 -4.29 -3.69 5.17
CA ILE A 143 -3.33 -3.69 4.06
C ILE A 143 -2.84 -5.11 3.81
N ALA A 144 -3.11 -5.64 2.61
CA ALA A 144 -2.60 -6.93 2.19
C ALA A 144 -1.09 -6.82 1.92
N CYS A 145 -0.29 -7.43 2.79
CA CYS A 145 1.16 -7.36 2.76
C CYS A 145 1.78 -8.72 3.06
N ASP A 146 2.46 -9.33 2.08
CA ASP A 146 3.09 -10.65 2.21
C ASP A 146 4.61 -10.56 2.47
N VAL A 147 5.18 -9.35 2.55
CA VAL A 147 6.60 -9.13 2.84
C VAL A 147 6.80 -8.59 4.24
N ARG A 148 7.96 -8.87 4.84
CA ARG A 148 8.29 -8.49 6.21
C ARG A 148 9.44 -7.47 6.29
N ASN A 149 9.87 -6.93 5.16
CA ASN A 149 10.98 -5.99 5.09
C ASN A 149 10.71 -4.74 5.95
N PRO A 150 11.70 -4.27 6.73
CA PRO A 150 11.60 -3.03 7.49
C PRO A 150 11.51 -1.82 6.55
N PHE A 151 11.20 -0.66 7.12
CA PHE A 151 11.03 0.57 6.34
C PHE A 151 12.31 0.97 5.61
N CYS A 152 13.45 0.99 6.29
CA CYS A 152 14.75 1.39 5.76
C CYS A 152 15.86 0.46 6.24
N GLY A 153 17.11 0.71 5.82
CA GLY A 153 18.28 -0.11 6.12
C GLY A 153 18.53 -1.20 5.07
N SER A 154 19.53 -2.07 5.31
CA SER A 154 20.01 -3.07 4.33
C SER A 154 18.92 -4.03 3.83
N ASP A 155 17.95 -4.35 4.68
CA ASP A 155 16.81 -5.21 4.36
C ASP A 155 15.53 -4.42 4.08
N GLY A 156 15.65 -3.09 4.02
CA GLY A 156 14.56 -2.15 3.84
C GLY A 156 14.08 -2.01 2.39
N ALA A 157 13.07 -1.17 2.22
CA ALA A 157 12.36 -0.98 0.95
C ALA A 157 13.28 -0.63 -0.23
N ALA A 158 14.22 0.30 -0.03
CA ALA A 158 15.08 0.80 -1.10
C ALA A 158 16.05 -0.29 -1.56
N TYR A 159 16.78 -0.91 -0.64
CA TYR A 159 17.80 -1.92 -0.97
C TYR A 159 17.19 -3.16 -1.61
N VAL A 160 16.03 -3.61 -1.15
CA VAL A 160 15.42 -4.86 -1.61
C VAL A 160 14.61 -4.67 -2.88
N PHE A 161 13.90 -3.54 -3.03
CA PHE A 161 12.88 -3.42 -4.08
C PHE A 161 13.10 -2.28 -5.08
N ALA A 162 13.99 -1.30 -4.83
CA ALA A 162 14.08 -0.15 -5.71
C ALA A 162 14.73 -0.46 -7.08
N SER A 163 15.66 -1.40 -7.15
CA SER A 163 16.35 -1.76 -8.41
C SER A 163 15.40 -2.31 -9.47
N GLN A 164 14.42 -3.15 -9.10
CA GLN A 164 13.40 -3.63 -10.04
C GLN A 164 12.48 -2.51 -10.57
N LYS A 165 12.48 -1.35 -9.91
CA LYS A 165 11.73 -0.14 -10.29
C LYS A 165 12.58 0.86 -11.07
N GLY A 166 13.80 0.48 -11.46
CA GLY A 166 14.71 1.28 -12.25
C GLY A 166 15.76 2.08 -11.47
N ALA A 167 15.90 1.85 -10.15
CA ALA A 167 16.96 2.52 -9.38
C ALA A 167 18.33 1.91 -9.66
N ASP A 168 19.31 2.75 -9.91
CA ASP A 168 20.72 2.39 -9.86
C ASP A 168 21.23 2.37 -8.41
N THR A 169 22.50 1.96 -8.21
CA THR A 169 23.11 1.84 -6.88
C THR A 169 23.15 3.19 -6.12
N LYS A 170 23.29 4.31 -6.84
CA LYS A 170 23.31 5.65 -6.23
C LYS A 170 21.91 6.03 -5.76
N MET A 171 20.90 5.83 -6.61
CA MET A 171 19.50 6.08 -6.27
C MET A 171 19.04 5.23 -5.07
N VAL A 172 19.44 3.94 -5.00
CA VAL A 172 19.11 3.07 -3.86
C VAL A 172 19.62 3.68 -2.55
N LYS A 173 20.87 4.15 -2.50
CA LYS A 173 21.45 4.80 -1.32
C LYS A 173 20.73 6.11 -0.98
N GLU A 174 20.43 6.92 -1.98
CA GLU A 174 19.71 8.19 -1.80
C GLU A 174 18.28 7.95 -1.26
N LEU A 175 17.57 6.97 -1.80
CA LEU A 175 16.24 6.59 -1.33
C LEU A 175 16.27 6.10 0.12
N ASP A 176 17.20 5.21 0.46
CA ASP A 176 17.32 4.70 1.83
C ASP A 176 17.67 5.82 2.83
N THR A 177 18.63 6.69 2.48
CA THR A 177 18.95 7.88 3.28
C THR A 177 17.73 8.77 3.48
N GLY A 178 16.93 8.96 2.42
CA GLY A 178 15.69 9.70 2.48
C GLY A 178 14.66 9.04 3.40
N MET A 179 14.51 7.72 3.33
CA MET A 179 13.62 6.96 4.20
C MET A 179 14.04 7.04 5.67
N GLN A 180 15.33 6.93 5.97
CA GLN A 180 15.86 7.12 7.33
C GLN A 180 15.61 8.54 7.86
N ALA A 181 15.77 9.57 7.01
CA ALA A 181 15.46 10.95 7.40
C ALA A 181 13.97 11.12 7.67
N LEU A 182 13.13 10.60 6.77
CA LEU A 182 11.67 10.68 6.89
C LEU A 182 11.15 9.92 8.13
N SER A 183 11.71 8.75 8.47
CA SER A 183 11.27 7.99 9.65
C SER A 183 11.44 8.79 10.94
N ARG A 184 12.54 9.58 11.05
CA ARG A 184 12.75 10.48 12.20
C ARG A 184 11.71 11.61 12.26
N VAL A 185 11.33 12.17 11.10
CA VAL A 185 10.27 13.20 11.05
C VAL A 185 8.92 12.59 11.39
N ILE A 186 8.63 11.38 10.90
CA ILE A 186 7.41 10.64 11.25
C ILE A 186 7.35 10.41 12.77
N LEU A 187 8.43 9.90 13.36
CA LEU A 187 8.50 9.66 14.81
C LEU A 187 8.23 10.95 15.60
N SER A 188 8.85 12.07 15.22
CA SER A 188 8.66 13.35 15.91
C SER A 188 7.24 13.90 15.74
N THR A 189 6.55 13.60 14.63
CA THR A 189 5.20 14.12 14.33
C THR A 189 4.10 13.25 14.94
N THR A 190 4.26 11.93 14.90
CA THR A 190 3.19 10.97 15.23
C THR A 190 3.46 10.19 16.52
N GLY A 191 4.69 10.21 17.04
CA GLY A 191 5.15 9.36 18.14
C GLY A 191 5.37 7.89 17.75
N LYS A 192 5.20 7.52 16.47
CA LYS A 192 5.33 6.15 15.99
C LYS A 192 6.69 5.93 15.32
N ASP A 193 7.47 4.99 15.82
CA ASP A 193 8.67 4.51 15.12
C ASP A 193 8.27 3.39 14.15
N ILE A 194 8.47 3.65 12.86
CA ILE A 194 8.13 2.69 11.79
C ILE A 194 9.37 2.03 11.18
N SER A 195 10.57 2.37 11.66
CA SER A 195 11.84 2.01 11.03
C SER A 195 12.00 0.50 10.86
N ASP A 196 11.67 -0.27 11.91
CA ASP A 196 11.89 -1.70 12.00
C ASP A 196 10.59 -2.54 11.99
N ILE A 197 9.43 -1.88 11.78
CA ILE A 197 8.16 -2.62 11.76
C ILE A 197 8.14 -3.58 10.55
N PRO A 198 7.91 -4.88 10.74
CA PRO A 198 7.82 -5.84 9.65
C PRO A 198 6.72 -5.46 8.66
N GLY A 199 7.08 -5.33 7.39
CA GLY A 199 6.17 -4.93 6.32
C GLY A 199 6.08 -3.41 6.09
N ALA A 200 6.67 -2.58 6.96
CA ALA A 200 6.69 -1.12 6.74
C ALA A 200 7.41 -0.74 5.44
N GLY A 201 8.39 -1.54 4.97
CA GLY A 201 9.08 -1.36 3.71
C GLY A 201 8.29 -1.80 2.47
N ALA A 202 7.16 -2.48 2.65
CA ALA A 202 6.35 -2.94 1.51
C ALA A 202 5.95 -1.78 0.60
N ALA A 203 5.93 -2.06 -0.72
CA ALA A 203 5.57 -1.10 -1.76
C ALA A 203 6.38 0.22 -1.70
N GLY A 204 7.69 0.11 -1.45
CA GLY A 204 8.58 1.29 -1.38
C GLY A 204 8.33 2.17 -0.17
N GLY A 205 7.96 1.55 0.96
CA GLY A 205 7.68 2.23 2.22
C GLY A 205 6.23 2.66 2.41
N MET A 206 5.34 2.36 1.45
CA MET A 206 3.91 2.69 1.57
C MET A 206 3.26 2.01 2.78
N GLY A 207 3.68 0.76 3.11
CA GLY A 207 3.27 0.08 4.34
C GLY A 207 3.52 0.94 5.58
N GLY A 208 4.71 1.55 5.69
CA GLY A 208 5.05 2.49 6.75
C GLY A 208 4.19 3.75 6.75
N GLY A 209 3.90 4.31 5.57
CA GLY A 209 2.99 5.46 5.42
C GLY A 209 1.59 5.16 5.97
N PHE A 210 1.01 4.01 5.64
CA PHE A 210 -0.26 3.57 6.19
C PHE A 210 -0.22 3.44 7.72
N LEU A 211 0.80 2.78 8.25
CA LEU A 211 0.94 2.56 9.70
C LEU A 211 1.13 3.86 10.47
N ALA A 212 1.87 4.82 9.91
CA ALA A 212 2.19 6.08 10.57
C ALA A 212 0.98 7.02 10.68
N PHE A 213 0.27 7.22 9.57
CA PHE A 213 -0.70 8.31 9.41
C PHE A 213 -2.15 7.88 9.35
N LEU A 214 -2.41 6.63 9.05
CA LEU A 214 -3.75 6.10 8.92
C LEU A 214 -4.00 5.04 10.02
N ASN A 215 -5.25 4.79 10.34
CA ASN A 215 -5.61 3.71 11.28
C ASN A 215 -5.52 2.37 10.52
N ALA A 216 -4.29 1.87 10.35
CA ALA A 216 -3.98 0.74 9.49
C ALA A 216 -3.34 -0.42 10.23
N GLU A 217 -3.65 -1.63 9.76
CA GLU A 217 -2.97 -2.88 10.11
C GLU A 217 -2.45 -3.57 8.85
N LEU A 218 -1.31 -4.25 8.96
CA LEU A 218 -0.79 -5.10 7.89
C LEU A 218 -1.22 -6.54 8.15
N LYS A 219 -1.80 -7.19 7.14
CA LYS A 219 -2.20 -8.61 7.19
C LYS A 219 -1.67 -9.37 5.99
N PRO A 220 -1.25 -10.64 6.15
CA PRO A 220 -0.97 -11.51 5.02
C PRO A 220 -2.18 -11.57 4.08
N GLY A 221 -1.93 -11.46 2.76
CA GLY A 221 -3.01 -11.42 1.77
C GLY A 221 -3.94 -12.64 1.84
N ILE A 222 -3.39 -13.83 2.09
CA ILE A 222 -4.19 -15.04 2.24
C ILE A 222 -5.14 -14.96 3.45
N ARG A 223 -4.67 -14.49 4.60
CA ARG A 223 -5.51 -14.35 5.80
C ARG A 223 -6.64 -13.37 5.57
N LEU A 224 -6.33 -12.22 4.96
CA LEU A 224 -7.33 -11.24 4.58
C LEU A 224 -8.39 -11.83 3.65
N MET A 225 -7.97 -12.62 2.64
CA MET A 225 -8.89 -13.28 1.72
C MET A 225 -9.80 -14.28 2.44
N LEU A 226 -9.26 -15.11 3.32
CA LEU A 226 -10.01 -16.12 4.07
C LEU A 226 -11.02 -15.46 5.02
N ASP A 227 -10.61 -14.37 5.70
CA ASP A 227 -11.48 -13.58 6.59
C ASP A 227 -12.69 -13.00 5.83
N VAL A 228 -12.44 -12.30 4.72
CA VAL A 228 -13.52 -11.68 3.93
C VAL A 228 -14.45 -12.71 3.29
N LEU A 229 -13.91 -13.86 2.91
CA LEU A 229 -14.70 -14.96 2.34
C LEU A 229 -15.44 -15.77 3.38
N ASP A 230 -15.26 -15.50 4.68
CA ASP A 230 -15.82 -16.30 5.79
C ASP A 230 -15.47 -17.80 5.63
N PHE A 231 -14.20 -18.04 5.22
CA PHE A 231 -13.78 -19.35 4.73
C PHE A 231 -13.93 -20.43 5.80
N GLY A 232 -13.59 -20.15 7.06
CA GLY A 232 -13.75 -21.08 8.17
C GLY A 232 -15.18 -21.60 8.29
N LYS A 233 -16.20 -20.73 8.15
CA LYS A 233 -17.60 -21.18 8.15
C LYS A 233 -17.94 -22.04 6.93
N ARG A 234 -17.37 -21.73 5.76
CA ARG A 234 -17.65 -22.46 4.52
C ARG A 234 -17.12 -23.89 4.54
N ILE A 235 -16.02 -24.14 5.27
CA ILE A 235 -15.41 -25.46 5.37
C ILE A 235 -15.95 -26.27 6.55
N THR A 236 -16.81 -25.71 7.39
CA THR A 236 -17.41 -26.43 8.52
C THR A 236 -18.16 -27.68 8.02
N GLY A 237 -17.74 -28.86 8.53
CA GLY A 237 -18.30 -30.15 8.12
C GLY A 237 -17.76 -30.71 6.80
N ALA A 238 -16.75 -30.09 6.20
CA ALA A 238 -16.07 -30.69 5.05
C ALA A 238 -15.10 -31.77 5.47
N ASP A 239 -15.23 -32.98 4.87
CA ASP A 239 -14.31 -34.10 5.10
C ASP A 239 -12.98 -33.92 4.36
N LEU A 240 -12.97 -33.13 3.29
CA LEU A 240 -11.81 -32.96 2.44
C LEU A 240 -11.83 -31.57 1.76
N ILE A 241 -10.66 -30.91 1.73
CA ILE A 241 -10.47 -29.61 1.08
C ILE A 241 -9.38 -29.76 0.01
N PHE A 242 -9.71 -29.41 -1.23
CA PHE A 242 -8.73 -29.32 -2.32
C PHE A 242 -8.24 -27.89 -2.46
N THR A 243 -6.93 -27.72 -2.51
CA THR A 243 -6.29 -26.44 -2.74
C THR A 243 -5.12 -26.60 -3.70
N GLY A 244 -4.68 -25.50 -4.32
CA GLY A 244 -3.54 -25.49 -5.22
C GLY A 244 -3.03 -24.09 -5.46
N GLU A 245 -1.83 -24.02 -6.02
CA GLU A 245 -1.21 -22.79 -6.51
C GLU A 245 -0.41 -23.08 -7.76
N GLY A 246 -0.02 -22.02 -8.51
CA GLY A 246 0.67 -22.17 -9.80
C GLY A 246 2.02 -22.86 -9.71
N ARG A 247 2.70 -22.81 -8.57
CA ARG A 247 3.97 -23.49 -8.29
C ARG A 247 4.11 -23.78 -6.81
N ALA A 248 4.31 -25.05 -6.48
CA ALA A 248 4.64 -25.48 -5.12
C ALA A 248 6.17 -25.39 -4.91
N ASP A 249 6.63 -24.56 -4.00
CA ASP A 249 8.01 -24.41 -3.60
C ASP A 249 8.12 -24.14 -2.07
N ARG A 250 9.32 -23.83 -1.57
CA ARG A 250 9.51 -23.53 -0.15
C ARG A 250 8.60 -22.39 0.38
N GLN A 251 8.19 -21.48 -0.48
CA GLN A 251 7.31 -20.39 -0.08
C GLN A 251 5.86 -20.86 0.15
N THR A 252 5.46 -22.00 -0.42
CA THR A 252 4.14 -22.60 -0.19
C THR A 252 3.85 -22.86 1.29
N VAL A 253 4.87 -23.29 2.05
CA VAL A 253 4.76 -23.52 3.50
C VAL A 253 5.04 -22.28 4.35
N MET A 254 5.35 -21.16 3.72
CA MET A 254 5.70 -19.89 4.39
C MET A 254 4.57 -18.85 4.37
N GLY A 255 3.29 -19.27 4.37
CA GLY A 255 2.14 -18.37 4.47
C GLY A 255 1.45 -18.05 3.15
N LYS A 256 1.67 -18.85 2.08
CA LYS A 256 0.89 -18.76 0.83
C LYS A 256 -0.45 -19.50 0.95
N VAL A 257 -1.22 -19.52 -0.15
CA VAL A 257 -2.59 -20.04 -0.18
C VAL A 257 -2.75 -21.43 0.48
N PRO A 258 -1.95 -22.46 0.12
CA PRO A 258 -2.15 -23.79 0.73
C PRO A 258 -1.90 -23.82 2.24
N SER A 259 -0.87 -23.11 2.73
CA SER A 259 -0.59 -23.07 4.16
C SER A 259 -1.64 -22.28 4.95
N GLY A 260 -2.15 -21.18 4.38
CA GLY A 260 -3.25 -20.43 5.00
C GLY A 260 -4.53 -21.24 5.11
N ILE A 261 -4.87 -21.99 4.06
CA ILE A 261 -6.03 -22.91 4.06
C ILE A 261 -5.84 -24.04 5.09
N LEU A 262 -4.63 -24.64 5.16
CA LEU A 262 -4.33 -25.68 6.14
C LEU A 262 -4.45 -25.19 7.59
N GLU A 263 -4.01 -23.96 7.86
CA GLU A 263 -4.12 -23.37 9.18
C GLU A 263 -5.58 -23.10 9.57
N GLU A 264 -6.42 -22.67 8.62
CA GLU A 264 -7.84 -22.42 8.85
C GLU A 264 -8.65 -23.72 8.99
N ALA A 265 -8.19 -24.81 8.39
CA ALA A 265 -8.84 -26.11 8.44
C ALA A 265 -8.52 -26.93 9.71
N ARG A 266 -7.64 -26.45 10.58
CA ARG A 266 -7.28 -27.08 11.87
C ARG A 266 -8.16 -26.59 13.01
#